data_6518967fc37906cc6e3fe10a056c02a3
#
_entry.id   6518967fc37906cc6e3fe10a056c02a3
#
_cell.length_a   1.000
_cell.length_b   1.000
_cell.length_c   1.000
_cell.angle_alpha   90.00
_cell.angle_beta   90.00
_cell.angle_gamma   90.00
#
_symmetry.space_group_name_H-M   'P 1'
#
loop_
_entity.id
_entity.type
_entity.pdbx_description
1 polymer ?
#
loop_
_entity_poly.entity_id
_entity_poly.type
_entity_poly.pdbx_seq_one_letter_code
_entity_poly.pdbx_strand_id
1 'polypeptide(L)'
;LGVSMKYDVVIVGGGAAGSVLASRLAEDVNTSILLLEAGPDYPDPTSLPDEIKFGGTRYAEGADSEHNWALRGTITEEQGEIHVAQGKVIGGGSSINGQAMQRGFPEDFDAWSAMGNDEWSYDKVLPFFRKSERDLDIRDDFHGTEGPMPIRRRQNGPWPDIQRAFHDALLHEGFGAVEDTNGPNPTGLGVSPSNNLDGIRMSAAMCYLGPV
;
A
#
# COMPACT_ATOMS: atom_id res chain seq x y z
N LEU A 1 -28.88 5.17 -31.65
CA LEU A 1 -28.42 3.79 -31.53
C LEU A 1 -27.08 3.82 -30.79
N GLY A 2 -27.10 3.50 -29.49
CA GLY A 2 -25.88 3.43 -28.70
C GLY A 2 -25.03 2.25 -29.17
N VAL A 3 -23.75 2.49 -29.40
CA VAL A 3 -22.79 1.42 -29.64
C VAL A 3 -22.64 0.68 -28.30
N SER A 4 -23.08 -0.58 -28.24
CA SER A 4 -22.83 -1.44 -27.09
C SER A 4 -21.37 -1.84 -27.14
N MET A 5 -20.53 -1.20 -26.33
CA MET A 5 -19.17 -1.67 -26.10
C MET A 5 -19.22 -2.95 -25.24
N LYS A 6 -18.46 -3.96 -25.64
CA LYS A 6 -18.30 -5.18 -24.88
C LYS A 6 -16.87 -5.25 -24.38
N TYR A 7 -16.71 -5.71 -23.17
CA TYR A 7 -15.42 -5.95 -22.54
C TYR A 7 -15.38 -7.39 -22.04
N ASP A 8 -14.20 -8.00 -22.07
CA ASP A 8 -13.99 -9.36 -21.57
C ASP A 8 -14.00 -9.38 -20.05
N VAL A 9 -13.48 -8.32 -19.43
CA VAL A 9 -13.41 -8.15 -17.97
C VAL A 9 -13.90 -6.77 -17.57
N VAL A 10 -14.73 -6.72 -16.53
CA VAL A 10 -15.12 -5.47 -15.87
C VAL A 10 -14.66 -5.51 -14.43
N ILE A 11 -13.83 -4.54 -14.03
CA ILE A 11 -13.31 -4.37 -12.67
C ILE A 11 -14.04 -3.20 -12.06
N VAL A 12 -14.69 -3.41 -10.92
CA VAL A 12 -15.41 -2.37 -10.17
C VAL A 12 -14.57 -1.95 -8.97
N GLY A 13 -14.12 -0.71 -8.98
CA GLY A 13 -13.22 -0.11 -8.02
C GLY A 13 -11.76 -0.11 -8.46
N GLY A 14 -11.24 1.09 -8.77
CA GLY A 14 -9.83 1.34 -9.11
C GLY A 14 -8.91 1.46 -7.88
N GLY A 15 -9.24 0.81 -6.77
CA GLY A 15 -8.41 0.77 -5.57
C GLY A 15 -7.11 -0.04 -5.75
N ALA A 16 -6.40 -0.33 -4.65
CA ALA A 16 -5.15 -1.07 -4.70
C ALA A 16 -5.25 -2.39 -5.46
N ALA A 17 -6.27 -3.21 -5.14
CA ALA A 17 -6.48 -4.50 -5.81
C ALA A 17 -6.91 -4.33 -7.27
N GLY A 18 -7.86 -3.42 -7.56
CA GLY A 18 -8.36 -3.19 -8.92
C GLY A 18 -7.28 -2.65 -9.86
N SER A 19 -6.41 -1.78 -9.38
CA SER A 19 -5.26 -1.28 -10.14
C SER A 19 -4.30 -2.39 -10.53
N VAL A 20 -3.99 -3.29 -9.58
CA VAL A 20 -3.13 -4.46 -9.84
C VAL A 20 -3.78 -5.42 -10.84
N LEU A 21 -5.07 -5.75 -10.64
CA LEU A 21 -5.80 -6.66 -11.53
C LEU A 21 -5.87 -6.09 -12.94
N ALA A 22 -6.23 -4.81 -13.10
CA ALA A 22 -6.32 -4.17 -14.41
C ALA A 22 -4.98 -4.23 -15.14
N SER A 23 -3.90 -3.84 -14.47
CA SER A 23 -2.55 -3.87 -15.05
C SER A 23 -2.13 -5.29 -15.45
N ARG A 24 -2.31 -6.27 -14.58
CA ARG A 24 -1.87 -7.64 -14.82
C ARG A 24 -2.68 -8.36 -15.90
N LEU A 25 -3.97 -8.13 -15.96
CA LEU A 25 -4.82 -8.71 -17.00
C LEU A 25 -4.58 -8.04 -18.37
N ALA A 26 -4.21 -6.75 -18.38
CA ALA A 26 -3.87 -6.02 -19.62
C ALA A 26 -2.53 -6.48 -20.24
N GLU A 27 -1.72 -7.29 -19.55
CA GLU A 27 -0.54 -7.93 -20.15
C GLU A 27 -0.93 -8.88 -21.33
N ASP A 28 -2.16 -9.42 -21.32
CA ASP A 28 -2.73 -10.11 -22.48
C ASP A 28 -3.42 -9.09 -23.41
N VAL A 29 -2.77 -8.76 -24.52
CA VAL A 29 -3.23 -7.79 -25.52
C VAL A 29 -4.58 -8.14 -26.18
N ASN A 30 -5.06 -9.38 -26.01
CA ASN A 30 -6.34 -9.83 -26.54
C ASN A 30 -7.48 -9.66 -25.53
N THR A 31 -7.19 -9.28 -24.29
CA THR A 31 -8.17 -9.11 -23.22
C THR A 31 -8.55 -7.64 -23.08
N SER A 32 -9.80 -7.33 -23.40
CA SER A 32 -10.36 -5.97 -23.21
C SER A 32 -10.86 -5.79 -21.79
N ILE A 33 -10.39 -4.73 -21.11
CA ILE A 33 -10.69 -4.47 -19.71
C ILE A 33 -11.38 -3.14 -19.54
N LEU A 34 -12.43 -3.11 -18.74
CA LEU A 34 -13.06 -1.88 -18.26
C LEU A 34 -12.83 -1.78 -16.74
N LEU A 35 -12.09 -0.74 -16.32
CA LEU A 35 -11.95 -0.38 -14.91
C LEU A 35 -12.90 0.77 -14.59
N LEU A 36 -13.78 0.58 -13.61
CA LEU A 36 -14.72 1.56 -13.12
C LEU A 36 -14.27 2.08 -11.75
N GLU A 37 -14.14 3.38 -11.61
CA GLU A 37 -13.81 4.06 -10.36
C GLU A 37 -14.82 5.17 -10.08
N ALA A 38 -15.19 5.34 -8.80
CA ALA A 38 -16.17 6.35 -8.39
C ALA A 38 -15.55 7.72 -8.12
N GLY A 39 -14.25 7.74 -7.78
CA GLY A 39 -13.51 8.95 -7.49
C GLY A 39 -12.79 9.52 -8.70
N PRO A 40 -12.11 10.66 -8.54
CA PRO A 40 -11.36 11.27 -9.61
C PRO A 40 -10.13 10.43 -10.01
N ASP A 41 -9.72 10.60 -11.26
CA ASP A 41 -8.48 10.10 -11.82
C ASP A 41 -7.52 11.26 -12.10
N TYR A 42 -6.23 11.01 -11.88
CA TYR A 42 -5.14 11.96 -12.13
C TYR A 42 -4.07 11.29 -12.99
N PRO A 43 -4.32 11.14 -14.30
CA PRO A 43 -3.41 10.42 -15.21
C PRO A 43 -2.06 11.14 -15.37
N ASP A 44 -2.00 12.45 -15.15
CA ASP A 44 -0.76 13.22 -15.11
C ASP A 44 -0.27 13.37 -13.67
N PRO A 45 0.85 12.74 -13.29
CA PRO A 45 1.41 12.84 -11.94
C PRO A 45 1.74 14.27 -11.50
N THR A 46 1.91 15.20 -12.46
CA THR A 46 2.17 16.61 -12.13
C THR A 46 0.91 17.34 -11.67
N SER A 47 -0.27 16.81 -12.00
CA SER A 47 -1.58 17.36 -11.64
C SER A 47 -2.15 16.76 -10.34
N LEU A 48 -1.42 15.85 -9.70
CA LEU A 48 -1.86 15.26 -8.42
C LEU A 48 -2.05 16.36 -7.36
N PRO A 49 -3.21 16.42 -6.70
CA PRO A 49 -3.40 17.27 -5.53
C PRO A 49 -2.37 16.97 -4.44
N ASP A 50 -1.94 18.00 -3.72
CA ASP A 50 -0.92 17.88 -2.68
C ASP A 50 -1.30 16.84 -1.60
N GLU A 51 -2.56 16.75 -1.24
CA GLU A 51 -3.06 15.76 -0.26
C GLU A 51 -2.95 14.31 -0.74
N ILE A 52 -3.00 14.07 -2.06
CA ILE A 52 -2.77 12.77 -2.67
C ILE A 52 -1.29 12.53 -2.89
N LYS A 53 -0.56 13.54 -3.34
CA LYS A 53 0.85 13.48 -3.69
C LYS A 53 1.74 13.31 -2.46
N PHE A 54 1.50 14.10 -1.42
CA PHE A 54 2.37 14.13 -0.24
C PHE A 54 1.70 13.48 0.97
N GLY A 55 2.25 12.36 1.41
CA GLY A 55 1.71 11.62 2.55
C GLY A 55 2.02 12.21 3.93
N GLY A 56 2.67 13.37 3.99
CA GLY A 56 2.98 14.06 5.25
C GLY A 56 1.80 14.79 5.86
N THR A 57 0.76 15.04 5.08
CA THR A 57 -0.50 15.62 5.55
C THR A 57 -1.56 14.54 5.53
N ARG A 58 -2.35 14.39 6.56
CA ARG A 58 -3.44 13.40 6.58
C ARG A 58 -4.76 13.98 6.06
N TYR A 59 -4.70 15.01 5.24
CA TYR A 59 -5.92 15.68 4.75
C TYR A 59 -6.79 14.78 3.89
N ALA A 60 -6.22 13.95 3.02
CA ALA A 60 -6.97 13.02 2.20
C ALA A 60 -7.70 11.92 3.00
N GLU A 61 -7.28 11.67 4.24
CA GLU A 61 -7.97 10.76 5.16
C GLU A 61 -9.15 11.46 5.89
N GLY A 62 -9.27 12.78 5.80
CA GLY A 62 -10.31 13.56 6.47
C GLY A 62 -11.70 13.33 5.87
N ALA A 63 -12.74 13.45 6.71
CA ALA A 63 -14.12 13.29 6.27
C ALA A 63 -14.58 14.34 5.26
N ASP A 64 -13.91 15.50 5.24
CA ASP A 64 -14.23 16.62 4.35
C ASP A 64 -13.46 16.56 3.02
N SER A 65 -12.55 15.61 2.84
CA SER A 65 -11.83 15.42 1.58
C SER A 65 -12.74 14.82 0.51
N GLU A 66 -12.71 15.37 -0.70
CA GLU A 66 -13.40 14.82 -1.86
C GLU A 66 -12.88 13.43 -2.26
N HIS A 67 -11.65 13.09 -1.85
CA HIS A 67 -10.98 11.81 -2.07
C HIS A 67 -11.35 10.74 -1.04
N ASN A 68 -12.35 10.98 -0.22
CA ASN A 68 -12.79 10.08 0.83
C ASN A 68 -14.30 9.79 0.72
N TRP A 69 -14.70 8.54 0.99
CA TRP A 69 -16.11 8.17 1.05
C TRP A 69 -16.84 8.74 2.27
N ALA A 70 -16.09 9.31 3.23
CA ALA A 70 -16.61 9.85 4.50
C ALA A 70 -17.50 8.83 5.26
N LEU A 71 -17.12 7.56 5.21
CA LEU A 71 -17.86 6.50 5.90
C LEU A 71 -17.74 6.68 7.41
N ARG A 72 -18.78 6.23 8.11
CA ARG A 72 -18.80 6.19 9.57
C ARG A 72 -19.01 4.75 10.03
N GLY A 73 -18.39 4.41 11.13
CA GLY A 73 -18.51 3.09 11.73
C GLY A 73 -18.35 3.15 13.24
N THR A 74 -18.87 2.16 13.93
CA THR A 74 -18.73 2.01 15.39
C THR A 74 -17.69 0.94 15.67
N ILE A 75 -16.63 1.30 16.42
CA ILE A 75 -15.61 0.34 16.86
C ILE A 75 -16.06 -0.30 18.16
N THR A 76 -16.48 0.51 19.14
CA THR A 76 -17.05 0.06 20.41
C THR A 76 -18.30 0.88 20.74
N GLU A 77 -19.19 0.34 21.58
CA GLU A 77 -20.38 1.07 22.02
C GLU A 77 -20.01 2.36 22.76
N GLU A 78 -18.91 2.35 23.53
CA GLU A 78 -18.46 3.50 24.32
C GLU A 78 -17.91 4.63 23.46
N GLN A 79 -17.22 4.32 22.34
CA GLN A 79 -16.68 5.34 21.44
C GLN A 79 -17.73 5.94 20.51
N GLY A 80 -18.85 5.24 20.31
CA GLY A 80 -19.84 5.66 19.32
C GLY A 80 -19.31 5.60 17.88
N GLU A 81 -19.90 6.42 17.02
CA GLU A 81 -19.48 6.49 15.62
C GLU A 81 -18.20 7.31 15.44
N ILE A 82 -17.27 6.74 14.69
CA ILE A 82 -16.06 7.41 14.23
C ILE A 82 -16.02 7.50 12.71
N HIS A 83 -15.22 8.42 12.20
CA HIS A 83 -14.90 8.47 10.77
C HIS A 83 -14.01 7.27 10.39
N VAL A 84 -14.35 6.61 9.29
CA VAL A 84 -13.57 5.52 8.69
C VAL A 84 -13.04 5.99 7.35
N ALA A 85 -11.75 6.26 7.30
CA ALA A 85 -11.11 6.72 6.07
C ALA A 85 -11.14 5.61 5.00
N GLN A 86 -11.75 5.92 3.85
CA GLN A 86 -11.84 5.03 2.71
C GLN A 86 -11.66 5.83 1.42
N GLY A 87 -10.61 5.53 0.65
CA GLY A 87 -10.29 6.29 -0.55
C GLY A 87 -11.39 6.22 -1.62
N LYS A 88 -11.77 7.39 -2.14
CA LYS A 88 -12.66 7.60 -3.28
C LYS A 88 -11.88 8.35 -4.37
N VAL A 89 -10.93 7.66 -4.93
CA VAL A 89 -9.97 8.16 -5.93
C VAL A 89 -9.29 6.97 -6.57
N ILE A 90 -8.81 7.11 -7.78
CA ILE A 90 -8.00 6.06 -8.42
C ILE A 90 -6.81 5.66 -7.52
N GLY A 91 -6.56 4.35 -7.36
CA GLY A 91 -5.64 3.81 -6.37
C GLY A 91 -6.26 3.59 -4.99
N GLY A 92 -7.48 4.12 -4.73
CA GLY A 92 -8.24 3.90 -3.50
C GLY A 92 -7.45 4.24 -2.23
N GLY A 93 -7.48 3.35 -1.25
CA GLY A 93 -6.77 3.51 0.03
C GLY A 93 -5.26 3.74 -0.13
N SER A 94 -4.62 3.19 -1.17
CA SER A 94 -3.19 3.42 -1.42
C SER A 94 -2.86 4.86 -1.82
N SER A 95 -3.85 5.62 -2.28
CA SER A 95 -3.71 7.03 -2.66
C SER A 95 -3.90 7.99 -1.48
N ILE A 96 -4.44 7.52 -0.34
CA ILE A 96 -4.70 8.37 0.83
C ILE A 96 -3.99 7.92 2.12
N ASN A 97 -3.46 6.69 2.17
CA ASN A 97 -2.87 6.08 3.37
C ASN A 97 -1.54 6.73 3.81
N GLY A 98 -1.03 6.28 4.96
CA GLY A 98 0.25 6.69 5.54
C GLY A 98 1.49 6.08 4.89
N GLN A 99 1.35 5.36 3.78
CA GLN A 99 2.46 4.82 2.95
C GLN A 99 3.32 3.74 3.61
N ALA A 100 2.88 3.16 4.72
CA ALA A 100 3.59 2.03 5.32
C ALA A 100 3.46 0.79 4.42
N MET A 101 4.59 0.14 4.15
CA MET A 101 4.68 -1.09 3.34
C MET A 101 5.11 -2.28 4.19
N GLN A 102 4.51 -2.37 5.38
CA GLN A 102 4.72 -3.48 6.30
C GLN A 102 4.02 -4.73 5.79
N ARG A 103 4.74 -5.85 5.77
CA ARG A 103 4.15 -7.18 5.55
C ARG A 103 3.57 -7.73 6.85
N GLY A 104 2.61 -8.67 6.75
CA GLY A 104 2.24 -9.52 7.88
C GLY A 104 3.40 -10.45 8.27
N PHE A 105 3.38 -10.95 9.49
CA PHE A 105 4.37 -11.92 9.96
C PHE A 105 4.22 -13.26 9.22
N PRO A 106 5.31 -14.01 9.02
CA PRO A 106 5.24 -15.35 8.44
C PRO A 106 4.20 -16.25 9.13
N GLU A 107 4.11 -16.18 10.44
CA GLU A 107 3.19 -16.96 11.26
C GLU A 107 1.71 -16.65 10.98
N ASP A 108 1.38 -15.41 10.58
CA ASP A 108 0.00 -15.04 10.21
C ASP A 108 -0.45 -15.76 8.95
N PHE A 109 0.43 -15.83 7.95
CA PHE A 109 0.15 -16.53 6.69
C PHE A 109 0.10 -18.04 6.89
N ASP A 110 1.01 -18.59 7.70
CA ASP A 110 1.03 -20.03 8.01
C ASP A 110 -0.21 -20.42 8.81
N ALA A 111 -0.70 -19.56 9.71
CA ALA A 111 -1.98 -19.77 10.38
C ALA A 111 -3.17 -19.80 9.40
N TRP A 112 -3.17 -18.92 8.39
CA TRP A 112 -4.20 -18.95 7.35
C TRP A 112 -4.15 -20.25 6.53
N SER A 113 -2.95 -20.70 6.20
CA SER A 113 -2.75 -21.98 5.54
C SER A 113 -3.29 -23.14 6.37
N ALA A 114 -3.02 -23.16 7.66
CA ALA A 114 -3.51 -24.19 8.60
C ALA A 114 -5.04 -24.21 8.74
N MET A 115 -5.73 -23.12 8.40
CA MET A 115 -7.19 -23.05 8.35
C MET A 115 -7.80 -23.59 7.05
N GLY A 116 -7.00 -24.20 6.18
CA GLY A 116 -7.44 -24.77 4.90
C GLY A 116 -7.23 -23.86 3.69
N ASN A 117 -6.46 -22.79 3.84
CA ASN A 117 -6.07 -21.90 2.74
C ASN A 117 -4.64 -22.22 2.30
N ASP A 118 -4.41 -23.42 1.80
CA ASP A 118 -3.08 -24.00 1.54
C ASP A 118 -2.17 -23.12 0.67
N GLU A 119 -2.76 -22.28 -0.20
CA GLU A 119 -2.01 -21.37 -1.09
C GLU A 119 -1.55 -20.09 -0.39
N TRP A 120 -1.88 -19.91 0.90
CA TRP A 120 -1.57 -18.71 1.66
C TRP A 120 -0.45 -18.89 2.69
N SER A 121 0.29 -20.01 2.68
CA SER A 121 1.50 -20.11 3.52
C SER A 121 2.52 -19.05 3.14
N TYR A 122 3.35 -18.63 4.09
CA TYR A 122 4.34 -17.56 3.84
C TYR A 122 5.24 -17.84 2.64
N ASP A 123 5.74 -19.06 2.51
CA ASP A 123 6.58 -19.45 1.37
C ASP A 123 5.87 -19.32 0.03
N LYS A 124 4.54 -19.53 0.00
CA LYS A 124 3.75 -19.40 -1.23
C LYS A 124 3.40 -17.97 -1.57
N VAL A 125 3.23 -17.08 -0.56
CA VAL A 125 2.91 -15.66 -0.81
C VAL A 125 4.16 -14.80 -1.00
N LEU A 126 5.32 -15.19 -0.47
CA LEU A 126 6.57 -14.45 -0.60
C LEU A 126 6.96 -14.10 -2.05
N PRO A 127 6.83 -15.01 -3.04
CA PRO A 127 7.11 -14.68 -4.44
C PRO A 127 6.23 -13.54 -4.97
N PHE A 128 4.99 -13.39 -4.48
CA PHE A 128 4.09 -12.31 -4.87
C PHE A 128 4.46 -10.98 -4.20
N PHE A 129 4.90 -10.99 -2.95
CA PHE A 129 5.49 -9.80 -2.32
C PHE A 129 6.69 -9.33 -3.12
N ARG A 130 7.63 -10.20 -3.44
CA ARG A 130 8.80 -9.90 -4.27
C ARG A 130 8.43 -9.39 -5.65
N LYS A 131 7.40 -9.98 -6.30
CA LYS A 131 6.90 -9.54 -7.62
C LYS A 131 6.29 -8.14 -7.58
N SER A 132 5.70 -7.75 -6.45
CA SER A 132 5.02 -6.47 -6.30
C SER A 132 5.96 -5.32 -5.98
N GLU A 133 7.09 -5.57 -5.37
CA GLU A 133 7.98 -4.54 -4.86
C GLU A 133 9.29 -4.37 -5.64
N ARG A 134 9.83 -3.18 -5.55
CA ARG A 134 11.20 -2.84 -5.90
C ARG A 134 11.84 -2.22 -4.67
N ASP A 135 12.45 -3.06 -3.83
CA ASP A 135 13.19 -2.57 -2.67
C ASP A 135 14.47 -1.85 -3.13
N LEU A 136 14.64 -0.61 -2.69
CA LEU A 136 15.75 0.26 -3.10
C LEU A 136 16.90 0.22 -2.10
N ASP A 137 16.65 -0.34 -0.91
CA ASP A 137 17.61 -0.32 0.19
C ASP A 137 18.16 -1.72 0.51
N ILE A 138 17.33 -2.77 0.41
CA ILE A 138 17.71 -4.16 0.75
C ILE A 138 17.61 -5.03 -0.49
N ARG A 139 18.61 -5.92 -0.65
CA ARG A 139 18.70 -6.87 -1.76
C ARG A 139 19.07 -8.23 -1.23
N ASP A 140 18.09 -9.05 -1.02
CA ASP A 140 18.23 -10.42 -0.53
C ASP A 140 17.13 -11.33 -1.12
N ASP A 141 17.00 -12.54 -0.60
CA ASP A 141 16.03 -13.51 -1.08
C ASP A 141 14.59 -13.20 -0.63
N PHE A 142 14.40 -12.29 0.31
CA PHE A 142 13.09 -11.86 0.81
C PHE A 142 12.52 -10.65 0.06
N HIS A 143 13.36 -9.91 -0.67
CA HIS A 143 13.00 -8.67 -1.35
C HIS A 143 13.00 -8.79 -2.86
N GLY A 144 12.04 -8.09 -3.48
CA GLY A 144 11.99 -7.89 -4.93
C GLY A 144 12.76 -6.65 -5.35
N THR A 145 13.38 -6.71 -6.53
CA THR A 145 14.16 -5.59 -7.08
C THR A 145 13.57 -5.01 -8.37
N GLU A 146 12.55 -5.68 -8.94
CA GLU A 146 12.02 -5.37 -10.27
C GLU A 146 10.51 -5.06 -10.28
N GLY A 147 9.84 -5.17 -9.13
CA GLY A 147 8.41 -4.89 -9.04
C GLY A 147 8.08 -3.40 -9.21
N PRO A 148 6.82 -3.08 -9.49
CA PRO A 148 6.40 -1.71 -9.77
C PRO A 148 6.38 -0.79 -8.54
N MET A 149 6.21 -1.34 -7.32
CA MET A 149 6.07 -0.56 -6.09
C MET A 149 7.45 -0.30 -5.46
N PRO A 150 7.97 0.94 -5.48
CA PRO A 150 9.23 1.25 -4.84
C PRO A 150 9.08 1.21 -3.32
N ILE A 151 10.04 0.58 -2.65
CA ILE A 151 10.12 0.49 -1.20
C ILE A 151 11.39 1.18 -0.73
N ARG A 152 11.26 2.03 0.27
CA ARG A 152 12.37 2.77 0.88
C ARG A 152 12.26 2.81 2.39
N ARG A 153 13.41 2.78 3.05
CA ARG A 153 13.56 3.04 4.48
C ARG A 153 14.33 4.32 4.67
N ARG A 154 13.83 5.23 5.49
CA ARG A 154 14.53 6.49 5.79
C ARG A 154 15.58 6.27 6.88
N GLN A 155 16.61 5.50 6.57
CA GLN A 155 17.66 5.16 7.54
C GLN A 155 18.67 6.31 7.77
N ASN A 156 18.89 7.17 6.77
CA ASN A 156 19.98 8.14 6.74
C ASN A 156 19.56 9.61 6.90
N GLY A 157 18.33 9.86 7.33
CA GLY A 157 17.85 11.23 7.58
C GLY A 157 17.95 11.62 9.04
N PRO A 158 17.91 12.93 9.34
CA PRO A 158 17.77 13.38 10.72
C PRO A 158 16.40 12.93 11.22
N TRP A 159 16.39 12.00 12.15
CA TRP A 159 15.16 11.62 12.85
C TRP A 159 14.70 12.79 13.71
N PRO A 160 13.39 13.06 13.76
CA PRO A 160 12.84 13.97 14.76
C PRO A 160 13.30 13.54 16.18
N ASP A 161 13.60 14.51 17.03
CA ASP A 161 14.14 14.23 18.36
C ASP A 161 13.26 13.29 19.18
N ILE A 162 11.94 13.38 19.03
CA ILE A 162 10.99 12.50 19.71
C ILE A 162 11.11 11.04 19.23
N GLN A 163 11.34 10.82 17.94
CA GLN A 163 11.51 9.47 17.41
C GLN A 163 12.84 8.86 17.88
N ARG A 164 13.90 9.67 17.91
CA ARG A 164 15.21 9.24 18.43
C ARG A 164 15.10 8.88 19.91
N ALA A 165 14.51 9.77 20.73
CA ALA A 165 14.33 9.51 22.15
C ALA A 165 13.50 8.25 22.41
N PHE A 166 12.45 8.01 21.64
CA PHE A 166 11.64 6.80 21.72
C PHE A 166 12.45 5.54 21.39
N HIS A 167 13.19 5.58 20.28
CA HIS A 167 14.05 4.47 19.86
C HIS A 167 15.10 4.14 20.94
N ASP A 168 15.81 5.18 21.43
CA ASP A 168 16.87 5.00 22.43
C ASP A 168 16.30 4.46 23.76
N ALA A 169 15.11 4.93 24.16
CA ALA A 169 14.42 4.43 25.35
C ALA A 169 14.07 2.95 25.22
N LEU A 170 13.55 2.51 24.07
CA LEU A 170 13.21 1.10 23.85
C LEU A 170 14.46 0.19 23.83
N LEU A 171 15.55 0.65 23.24
CA LEU A 171 16.83 -0.08 23.32
C LEU A 171 17.33 -0.19 24.78
N HIS A 172 17.17 0.89 25.55
CA HIS A 172 17.54 0.88 26.98
C HIS A 172 16.69 -0.11 27.80
N GLU A 173 15.42 -0.25 27.45
CA GLU A 173 14.50 -1.23 28.07
C GLU A 173 14.73 -2.67 27.58
N GLY A 174 15.70 -2.90 26.70
CA GLY A 174 16.12 -4.22 26.25
C GLY A 174 15.39 -4.77 25.04
N PHE A 175 14.62 -3.94 24.31
CA PHE A 175 14.08 -4.34 23.02
C PHE A 175 15.20 -4.49 21.99
N GLY A 176 15.19 -5.59 21.22
CA GLY A 176 16.18 -5.83 20.19
C GLY A 176 16.00 -4.92 18.96
N ALA A 177 17.10 -4.52 18.35
CA ALA A 177 17.04 -3.88 17.03
C ALA A 177 16.98 -4.91 15.92
N VAL A 178 16.25 -4.58 14.83
CA VAL A 178 16.23 -5.36 13.59
C VAL A 178 16.58 -4.45 12.41
N GLU A 179 17.32 -5.00 11.48
CA GLU A 179 17.71 -4.27 10.27
C GLU A 179 16.49 -4.09 9.35
N ASP A 180 15.65 -5.12 9.28
CA ASP A 180 14.49 -5.16 8.40
C ASP A 180 13.24 -5.72 9.08
N THR A 181 12.18 -4.95 9.06
CA THR A 181 10.86 -5.35 9.59
C THR A 181 10.02 -6.14 8.58
N ASN A 182 10.50 -6.35 7.36
CA ASN A 182 9.89 -7.21 6.33
C ASN A 182 10.72 -8.48 6.06
N GLY A 183 11.81 -8.67 6.81
CA GLY A 183 12.68 -9.83 6.69
C GLY A 183 12.14 -11.07 7.40
N PRO A 184 12.95 -12.14 7.46
CA PRO A 184 12.51 -13.41 8.04
C PRO A 184 12.33 -13.39 9.56
N ASN A 185 12.93 -12.42 10.25
CA ASN A 185 12.84 -12.23 11.68
C ASN A 185 12.46 -10.77 12.00
N PRO A 186 11.21 -10.37 11.74
CA PRO A 186 10.82 -8.97 11.75
C PRO A 186 10.55 -8.38 13.14
N THR A 187 10.70 -9.18 14.21
CA THR A 187 10.38 -8.75 15.58
C THR A 187 11.49 -7.91 16.18
N GLY A 188 11.24 -6.63 16.40
CA GLY A 188 12.19 -5.71 17.01
C GLY A 188 11.99 -4.26 16.57
N LEU A 189 12.95 -3.43 16.96
CA LEU A 189 13.00 -2.02 16.57
C LEU A 189 13.68 -1.88 15.21
N GLY A 190 12.92 -1.52 14.21
CA GLY A 190 13.42 -1.29 12.86
C GLY A 190 12.77 -0.07 12.21
N VAL A 191 13.36 0.39 11.12
CA VAL A 191 12.79 1.47 10.33
C VAL A 191 11.68 0.91 9.44
N SER A 192 10.47 1.46 9.59
CA SER A 192 9.32 1.05 8.78
C SER A 192 9.59 1.32 7.28
N PRO A 193 9.43 0.31 6.42
CA PRO A 193 9.50 0.49 4.99
C PRO A 193 8.28 1.29 4.49
N SER A 194 8.49 2.05 3.43
CA SER A 194 7.50 2.98 2.90
C SER A 194 7.54 3.00 1.38
N ASN A 195 6.37 3.14 0.74
CA ASN A 195 6.24 3.42 -0.69
C ASN A 195 6.31 4.93 -0.99
N ASN A 196 7.19 5.63 -0.30
CA ASN A 196 7.46 7.05 -0.53
C ASN A 196 8.76 7.21 -1.32
N LEU A 197 8.69 7.81 -2.49
CA LEU A 197 9.85 8.14 -3.29
C LEU A 197 10.04 9.66 -3.33
N ASP A 198 11.10 10.15 -2.72
CA ASP A 198 11.47 11.57 -2.68
C ASP A 198 10.33 12.51 -2.21
N GLY A 199 9.57 12.07 -1.22
CA GLY A 199 8.44 12.79 -0.66
C GLY A 199 7.11 12.47 -1.31
N ILE A 200 7.10 11.78 -2.45
CA ILE A 200 5.89 11.46 -3.23
C ILE A 200 5.36 10.10 -2.82
N ARG A 201 4.04 10.02 -2.59
CA ARG A 201 3.32 8.77 -2.37
C ARG A 201 3.23 7.98 -3.68
N MET A 202 3.80 6.79 -3.69
CA MET A 202 3.71 5.87 -4.81
C MET A 202 2.50 4.97 -4.63
N SER A 203 1.32 5.47 -5.05
CA SER A 203 0.07 4.69 -4.95
C SER A 203 0.05 3.50 -5.92
N ALA A 204 -0.89 2.56 -5.70
CA ALA A 204 -1.09 1.46 -6.63
C ALA A 204 -1.46 1.95 -8.04
N ALA A 205 -2.22 3.03 -8.15
CA ALA A 205 -2.52 3.64 -9.46
C ALA A 205 -1.25 4.12 -10.16
N MET A 206 -0.39 4.87 -9.48
CA MET A 206 0.88 5.36 -10.04
C MET A 206 1.82 4.23 -10.45
N CYS A 207 1.83 3.13 -9.68
CA CYS A 207 2.76 2.03 -9.90
C CYS A 207 2.27 1.01 -10.93
N TYR A 208 0.97 0.85 -11.08
CA TYR A 208 0.38 -0.19 -11.93
C TYR A 208 -0.38 0.34 -13.13
N LEU A 209 -1.06 1.50 -13.03
CA LEU A 209 -1.83 2.08 -14.14
C LEU A 209 -1.05 3.14 -14.91
N GLY A 210 -0.14 3.87 -14.25
CA GLY A 210 0.66 4.90 -14.91
C GLY A 210 1.60 4.40 -16.01
N PRO A 211 2.19 3.19 -15.93
CA PRO A 211 3.06 2.63 -16.96
C PRO A 211 2.34 1.94 -18.12
N VAL A 212 1.02 1.89 -18.15
CA VAL A 212 0.23 1.13 -19.17
C VAL A 212 -0.19 2.03 -20.31
#